data_8df8d010d487f201bbaae9170ecde50d
#
_entry.id   8df8d010d487f201bbaae9170ecde50d
#
_cell.length_a   1.000
_cell.length_b   1.000
_cell.length_c   1.000
_cell.angle_alpha   90.00
_cell.angle_beta   90.00
_cell.angle_gamma   90.00
#
_symmetry.space_group_name_H-M   'P 1'
#
loop_
_entity.id
_entity.type
_entity.pdbx_description
1 polymer ?
#
loop_
_entity_poly.entity_id
_entity_poly.type
_entity_poly.pdbx_seq_one_letter_code
_entity_poly.pdbx_strand_id
1 'polypeptide(L)'
;MKINEIREPIQKRSIEKKEKIIKAGFELICEKGYYNTNTAEIARAAGVSTGIVYQYFKDKHDILVEGIKRYASDIFYPMLNVTSNIKIDKNNLDFILRNMINAFVENHKLSQIAHEEIMSMTHSDKEIAEFFQENEMAMTKNISKILLDNGFDSKNLYEKVHIAIHLIDDLCHEIVYHKHKDLDYDIMINLVIENILNFI
;
A
#
# COMPACT_ATOMS: atom_id res chain seq x y z
N MET A 1 28.29 25.25 -8.46
CA MET A 1 27.26 24.32 -8.96
C MET A 1 25.91 24.90 -8.60
N LYS A 2 25.04 25.23 -9.57
CA LYS A 2 23.66 25.65 -9.26
C LYS A 2 22.93 24.38 -8.79
N ILE A 3 22.49 24.38 -7.56
CA ILE A 3 21.53 23.37 -7.04
C ILE A 3 20.28 23.57 -7.88
N ASN A 4 19.96 22.62 -8.76
CA ASN A 4 18.68 22.63 -9.47
C ASN A 4 17.58 22.43 -8.44
N GLU A 5 16.79 23.46 -8.19
CA GLU A 5 15.58 23.34 -7.40
C GLU A 5 14.64 22.35 -8.11
N ILE A 6 14.20 21.33 -7.37
CA ILE A 6 13.20 20.36 -7.85
C ILE A 6 11.91 21.12 -8.14
N ARG A 7 11.38 20.96 -9.35
CA ARG A 7 10.17 21.66 -9.80
C ARG A 7 8.93 20.83 -9.55
N GLU A 8 8.01 21.36 -8.78
CA GLU A 8 6.64 20.85 -8.78
C GLU A 8 5.94 21.25 -10.09
N PRO A 9 5.45 20.25 -10.88
CA PRO A 9 4.85 20.54 -12.17
C PRO A 9 3.43 21.11 -12.02
N ILE A 10 3.17 22.28 -12.62
CA ILE A 10 1.86 22.94 -12.62
C ILE A 10 1.11 22.67 -13.95
N GLN A 11 1.83 22.49 -15.04
CA GLN A 11 1.23 22.28 -16.36
C GLN A 11 0.95 20.81 -16.61
N LYS A 12 -0.21 20.47 -17.20
CA LYS A 12 -0.65 19.10 -17.52
C LYS A 12 0.45 18.25 -18.17
N ARG A 13 1.14 18.78 -19.17
CA ARG A 13 2.24 18.07 -19.88
C ARG A 13 3.43 17.76 -18.96
N SER A 14 3.69 18.61 -17.96
CA SER A 14 4.78 18.38 -17.00
C SER A 14 4.38 17.36 -15.95
N ILE A 15 3.11 17.34 -15.52
CA ILE A 15 2.55 16.32 -14.65
C ILE A 15 2.62 14.95 -15.35
N GLU A 16 2.15 14.86 -16.60
CA GLU A 16 2.22 13.60 -17.38
C GLU A 16 3.64 13.06 -17.54
N LYS A 17 4.64 13.93 -17.65
CA LYS A 17 6.06 13.51 -17.68
C LYS A 17 6.53 12.98 -16.33
N LYS A 18 6.22 13.68 -15.22
CA LYS A 18 6.53 13.23 -13.86
C LYS A 18 5.93 11.86 -13.62
N GLU A 19 4.65 11.68 -13.99
CA GLU A 19 3.94 10.40 -13.89
C GLU A 19 4.62 9.25 -14.66
N LYS A 20 5.02 9.49 -15.92
CA LYS A 20 5.73 8.50 -16.71
C LYS A 20 7.06 8.08 -16.10
N ILE A 21 7.79 9.01 -15.49
CA ILE A 21 9.07 8.73 -14.83
C ILE A 21 8.84 7.87 -13.60
N ILE A 22 7.85 8.19 -12.77
CA ILE A 22 7.52 7.42 -11.57
C ILE A 22 7.12 6.00 -11.95
N LYS A 23 6.18 5.85 -12.89
CA LYS A 23 5.71 4.55 -13.35
C LYS A 23 6.86 3.69 -13.87
N ALA A 24 7.64 4.23 -14.82
CA ALA A 24 8.77 3.50 -15.40
C ALA A 24 9.85 3.15 -14.37
N GLY A 25 10.14 4.06 -13.44
CA GLY A 25 11.11 3.83 -12.38
C GLY A 25 10.65 2.77 -11.39
N PHE A 26 9.41 2.84 -10.96
CA PHE A 26 8.83 1.85 -10.06
C PHE A 26 8.79 0.45 -10.70
N GLU A 27 8.32 0.34 -11.94
CA GLU A 27 8.28 -0.92 -12.68
C GLU A 27 9.68 -1.54 -12.85
N LEU A 28 10.71 -0.74 -13.21
CA LEU A 28 12.08 -1.21 -13.33
C LEU A 28 12.67 -1.68 -12.00
N ILE A 29 12.38 -0.95 -10.90
CA ILE A 29 12.84 -1.33 -9.56
C ILE A 29 12.18 -2.62 -9.11
N CYS A 30 10.89 -2.79 -9.36
CA CYS A 30 10.16 -4.02 -9.08
C CYS A 30 10.67 -5.22 -9.90
N GLU A 31 11.16 -4.99 -11.13
CA GLU A 31 11.68 -6.05 -12.00
C GLU A 31 13.12 -6.45 -11.67
N LYS A 32 13.98 -5.47 -11.40
CA LYS A 32 15.44 -5.68 -11.31
C LYS A 32 16.01 -5.52 -9.90
N GLY A 33 15.23 -4.98 -8.97
CA GLY A 33 15.67 -4.53 -7.65
C GLY A 33 16.21 -3.10 -7.65
N TYR A 34 16.10 -2.45 -6.50
CA TYR A 34 16.52 -1.06 -6.31
C TYR A 34 17.99 -0.82 -6.64
N TYR A 35 18.88 -1.69 -6.15
CA TYR A 35 20.32 -1.50 -6.32
C TYR A 35 20.79 -1.75 -7.76
N ASN A 36 20.07 -2.55 -8.53
CA ASN A 36 20.38 -2.89 -9.92
C ASN A 36 19.78 -1.91 -10.95
N THR A 37 19.01 -0.91 -10.49
CA THR A 37 18.38 0.11 -11.35
C THR A 37 19.12 1.44 -11.22
N ASN A 38 19.26 2.16 -12.33
CA ASN A 38 19.85 3.50 -12.34
C ASN A 38 18.97 4.52 -13.08
N THR A 39 19.21 5.82 -12.80
CA THR A 39 18.41 6.93 -13.33
C THR A 39 18.44 7.03 -14.87
N ALA A 40 19.53 6.58 -15.54
CA ALA A 40 19.61 6.61 -16.98
C ALA A 40 18.71 5.54 -17.63
N GLU A 41 18.59 4.36 -17.02
CA GLU A 41 17.64 3.32 -17.44
C GLU A 41 16.20 3.77 -17.24
N ILE A 42 15.90 4.39 -16.10
CA ILE A 42 14.56 4.98 -15.82
C ILE A 42 14.21 6.03 -16.88
N ALA A 43 15.13 6.95 -17.18
CA ALA A 43 14.91 7.97 -18.21
C ALA A 43 14.60 7.35 -19.57
N ARG A 44 15.34 6.31 -19.96
CA ARG A 44 15.13 5.58 -21.23
C ARG A 44 13.76 4.91 -21.26
N ALA A 45 13.38 4.21 -20.19
CA ALA A 45 12.09 3.55 -20.08
C ALA A 45 10.92 4.54 -20.09
N ALA A 46 11.07 5.70 -19.45
CA ALA A 46 10.08 6.77 -19.46
C ALA A 46 10.00 7.57 -20.79
N GLY A 47 10.93 7.34 -21.72
CA GLY A 47 11.01 8.08 -23.00
C GLY A 47 11.40 9.55 -22.83
N VAL A 48 12.26 9.85 -21.84
CA VAL A 48 12.75 11.20 -21.55
C VAL A 48 14.28 11.22 -21.44
N SER A 49 14.89 12.41 -21.48
CA SER A 49 16.32 12.55 -21.19
C SER A 49 16.58 12.45 -19.68
N THR A 50 17.79 12.01 -19.29
CA THR A 50 18.22 11.98 -17.89
C THR A 50 18.14 13.36 -17.23
N GLY A 51 18.41 14.44 -17.98
CA GLY A 51 18.26 15.80 -17.50
C GLY A 51 16.82 16.17 -17.14
N ILE A 52 15.82 15.57 -17.81
CA ILE A 52 14.41 15.78 -17.45
C ILE A 52 14.08 15.03 -16.14
N VAL A 53 14.64 13.85 -15.90
CA VAL A 53 14.45 13.14 -14.63
C VAL A 53 14.94 13.99 -13.47
N TYR A 54 16.14 14.57 -13.57
CA TYR A 54 16.72 15.43 -12.53
C TYR A 54 16.04 16.79 -12.36
N GLN A 55 15.09 17.15 -13.22
CA GLN A 55 14.21 18.32 -12.98
C GLN A 55 13.12 18.02 -11.94
N TYR A 56 12.73 16.75 -11.77
CA TYR A 56 11.62 16.33 -10.90
C TYR A 56 12.06 15.53 -9.68
N PHE A 57 13.23 14.88 -9.74
CA PHE A 57 13.72 13.96 -8.70
C PHE A 57 15.21 14.18 -8.47
N LYS A 58 15.65 14.11 -7.23
CA LYS A 58 17.09 14.18 -6.88
C LYS A 58 17.83 12.95 -7.37
N ASP A 59 17.20 11.79 -7.15
CA ASP A 59 17.76 10.49 -7.50
C ASP A 59 16.64 9.44 -7.70
N LYS A 60 17.04 8.18 -7.84
CA LYS A 60 16.11 7.05 -7.99
C LYS A 60 15.32 6.73 -6.72
N HIS A 61 15.81 7.15 -5.55
CA HIS A 61 15.11 6.98 -4.29
C HIS A 61 13.81 7.79 -4.26
N ASP A 62 13.85 9.08 -4.62
CA ASP A 62 12.65 9.91 -4.72
C ASP A 62 11.61 9.28 -5.66
N ILE A 63 12.05 8.67 -6.76
CA ILE A 63 11.17 7.98 -7.73
C ILE A 63 10.54 6.73 -7.10
N LEU A 64 11.32 5.95 -6.34
CA LEU A 64 10.82 4.77 -5.64
C LEU A 64 9.77 5.15 -4.59
N VAL A 65 10.06 6.13 -3.75
CA VAL A 65 9.14 6.61 -2.70
C VAL A 65 7.81 7.05 -3.31
N GLU A 66 7.85 7.85 -4.39
CA GLU A 66 6.63 8.26 -5.09
C GLU A 66 5.88 7.06 -5.72
N GLY A 67 6.61 6.08 -6.26
CA GLY A 67 6.04 4.84 -6.79
C GLY A 67 5.34 4.02 -5.70
N ILE A 68 5.98 3.84 -4.55
CA ILE A 68 5.41 3.15 -3.38
C ILE A 68 4.16 3.85 -2.89
N LYS A 69 4.18 5.19 -2.74
CA LYS A 69 3.02 5.97 -2.31
C LYS A 69 1.80 5.75 -3.21
N ARG A 70 2.00 5.62 -4.52
CA ARG A 70 0.92 5.33 -5.49
C ARG A 70 0.44 3.91 -5.40
N TYR A 71 1.36 2.96 -5.38
CA TYR A 71 1.02 1.56 -5.22
C TYR A 71 0.23 1.30 -3.93
N ALA A 72 0.69 1.85 -2.81
CA ALA A 72 -0.03 1.76 -1.54
C ALA A 72 -1.43 2.38 -1.62
N SER A 73 -1.59 3.51 -2.32
CA SER A 73 -2.89 4.13 -2.53
C SER A 73 -3.83 3.21 -3.32
N ASP A 74 -3.33 2.52 -4.35
CA ASP A 74 -4.12 1.60 -5.16
C ASP A 74 -4.59 0.36 -4.37
N ILE A 75 -3.89 -0.01 -3.30
CA ILE A 75 -4.28 -1.10 -2.39
C ILE A 75 -5.22 -0.61 -1.29
N PHE A 76 -4.86 0.46 -0.58
CA PHE A 76 -5.60 0.90 0.60
C PHE A 76 -6.93 1.58 0.28
N TYR A 77 -7.02 2.36 -0.82
CA TYR A 77 -8.26 3.05 -1.19
C TYR A 77 -9.44 2.10 -1.49
N PRO A 78 -9.29 1.01 -2.24
CA PRO A 78 -10.39 0.07 -2.46
C PRO A 78 -10.90 -0.55 -1.16
N MET A 79 -10.02 -0.87 -0.21
CA MET A 79 -10.40 -1.41 1.09
C MET A 79 -11.26 -0.43 1.91
N LEU A 80 -10.90 0.85 1.90
CA LEU A 80 -11.66 1.90 2.58
C LEU A 80 -13.01 2.17 1.90
N ASN A 81 -13.11 2.02 0.58
CA ASN A 81 -14.32 2.26 -0.17
C ASN A 81 -15.42 1.20 0.06
N VAL A 82 -15.05 -0.02 0.47
CA VAL A 82 -16.03 -1.07 0.83
C VAL A 82 -16.93 -0.60 1.98
N THR A 83 -16.45 0.30 2.84
CA THR A 83 -17.17 0.79 4.01
C THR A 83 -17.91 2.12 3.80
N SER A 84 -17.65 2.84 2.71
CA SER A 84 -18.04 4.27 2.58
C SER A 84 -19.53 4.53 2.37
N ASN A 85 -20.33 3.51 2.01
CA ASN A 85 -21.77 3.68 1.70
C ASN A 85 -22.67 2.64 2.41
N ILE A 86 -22.14 1.84 3.32
CA ILE A 86 -22.90 0.77 3.99
C ILE A 86 -22.95 1.11 5.48
N LYS A 87 -24.16 1.09 6.07
CA LYS A 87 -24.30 1.13 7.51
C LYS A 87 -23.70 -0.16 8.08
N ILE A 88 -22.68 -0.02 8.92
CA ILE A 88 -21.98 -1.15 9.52
C ILE A 88 -22.71 -1.52 10.81
N ASP A 89 -23.08 -2.79 10.94
CA ASP A 89 -23.58 -3.38 12.18
C ASP A 89 -23.01 -4.78 12.41
N LYS A 90 -23.30 -5.38 13.56
CA LYS A 90 -22.79 -6.71 13.90
C LYS A 90 -23.27 -7.82 12.97
N ASN A 91 -24.39 -7.62 12.24
CA ASN A 91 -24.94 -8.65 11.36
C ASN A 91 -24.25 -8.68 9.99
N ASN A 92 -23.70 -7.54 9.57
CA ASN A 92 -23.04 -7.43 8.25
C ASN A 92 -21.51 -7.32 8.33
N LEU A 93 -20.93 -7.26 9.53
CA LEU A 93 -19.48 -7.09 9.70
C LEU A 93 -18.69 -8.28 9.11
N ASP A 94 -19.18 -9.52 9.24
CA ASP A 94 -18.57 -10.70 8.58
C ASP A 94 -18.48 -10.51 7.06
N PHE A 95 -19.57 -10.12 6.43
CA PHE A 95 -19.61 -9.86 4.99
C PHE A 95 -18.65 -8.75 4.56
N ILE A 96 -18.56 -7.68 5.35
CA ILE A 96 -17.64 -6.56 5.09
C ILE A 96 -16.20 -7.02 5.18
N LEU A 97 -15.82 -7.77 6.23
CA LEU A 97 -14.47 -8.30 6.41
C LEU A 97 -14.06 -9.23 5.25
N ARG A 98 -14.95 -10.13 4.82
CA ARG A 98 -14.70 -10.99 3.64
C ARG A 98 -14.46 -10.20 2.38
N ASN A 99 -15.26 -9.17 2.12
CA ASN A 99 -15.08 -8.31 0.96
C ASN A 99 -13.77 -7.50 1.04
N MET A 100 -13.35 -7.07 2.22
CA MET A 100 -12.07 -6.40 2.42
C MET A 100 -10.90 -7.35 2.12
N ILE A 101 -10.93 -8.59 2.63
CA ILE A 101 -9.91 -9.61 2.35
C ILE A 101 -9.84 -9.89 0.84
N ASN A 102 -10.99 -10.12 0.19
CA ASN A 102 -11.04 -10.38 -1.24
C ASN A 102 -10.49 -9.20 -2.06
N ALA A 103 -10.90 -7.97 -1.73
CA ALA A 103 -10.40 -6.77 -2.39
C ALA A 103 -8.88 -6.60 -2.21
N PHE A 104 -8.35 -6.91 -1.02
CA PHE A 104 -6.92 -6.89 -0.77
C PHE A 104 -6.19 -7.90 -1.67
N VAL A 105 -6.62 -9.17 -1.66
CA VAL A 105 -6.02 -10.24 -2.47
C VAL A 105 -6.09 -9.91 -3.97
N GLU A 106 -7.22 -9.40 -4.46
CA GLU A 106 -7.41 -9.05 -5.87
C GLU A 106 -6.57 -7.85 -6.33
N ASN A 107 -6.27 -6.90 -5.43
CA ASN A 107 -5.50 -5.71 -5.77
C ASN A 107 -3.99 -5.87 -5.58
N HIS A 108 -3.53 -6.94 -4.92
CA HIS A 108 -2.10 -7.26 -4.82
C HIS A 108 -1.56 -7.81 -6.14
N LYS A 109 -1.05 -6.92 -6.99
CA LYS A 109 -0.61 -7.24 -8.37
C LYS A 109 0.91 -7.25 -8.55
N LEU A 110 1.67 -7.00 -7.50
CA LEU A 110 3.13 -7.10 -7.58
C LEU A 110 3.56 -8.57 -7.68
N SER A 111 4.68 -8.81 -8.36
CA SER A 111 5.35 -10.11 -8.25
C SER A 111 5.87 -10.30 -6.82
N GLN A 112 6.08 -11.56 -6.42
CA GLN A 112 6.66 -11.86 -5.10
C GLN A 112 8.01 -11.14 -4.91
N ILE A 113 8.86 -11.13 -5.94
CA ILE A 113 10.18 -10.44 -5.91
C ILE A 113 10.01 -8.95 -5.63
N ALA A 114 9.06 -8.28 -6.29
CA ALA A 114 8.79 -6.87 -6.09
C ALA A 114 8.23 -6.56 -4.70
N HIS A 115 7.37 -7.44 -4.19
CA HIS A 115 6.85 -7.34 -2.83
C HIS A 115 7.97 -7.44 -1.78
N GLU A 116 8.82 -8.47 -1.90
CA GLU A 116 9.97 -8.68 -0.99
C GLU A 116 10.94 -7.49 -1.00
N GLU A 117 11.20 -6.91 -2.18
CA GLU A 117 12.04 -5.72 -2.31
C GLU A 117 11.45 -4.53 -1.54
N ILE A 118 10.15 -4.27 -1.68
CA ILE A 118 9.47 -3.19 -0.96
C ILE A 118 9.46 -3.46 0.54
N MET A 119 9.15 -4.68 0.98
CA MET A 119 9.17 -5.05 2.40
C MET A 119 10.57 -4.92 3.00
N SER A 120 11.61 -5.31 2.27
CA SER A 120 13.00 -5.06 2.70
C SER A 120 13.28 -3.57 2.91
N MET A 121 12.75 -2.71 2.06
CA MET A 121 12.91 -1.25 2.16
C MET A 121 12.17 -0.67 3.38
N THR A 122 11.04 -1.26 3.82
CA THR A 122 10.36 -0.80 5.04
C THR A 122 11.21 -0.96 6.30
N HIS A 123 12.20 -1.86 6.29
CA HIS A 123 13.11 -2.09 7.40
C HIS A 123 14.44 -1.33 7.27
N SER A 124 14.84 -0.97 6.07
CA SER A 124 16.16 -0.38 5.79
C SER A 124 16.13 1.10 5.43
N ASP A 125 14.96 1.63 5.05
CA ASP A 125 14.77 3.02 4.63
C ASP A 125 13.79 3.74 5.54
N LYS A 126 14.28 4.82 6.18
CA LYS A 126 13.50 5.55 7.18
C LYS A 126 12.26 6.24 6.60
N GLU A 127 12.36 6.83 5.40
CA GLU A 127 11.23 7.55 4.78
C GLU A 127 10.11 6.57 4.40
N ILE A 128 10.49 5.41 3.86
CA ILE A 128 9.54 4.36 3.50
C ILE A 128 8.90 3.77 4.76
N ALA A 129 9.69 3.51 5.82
CA ALA A 129 9.17 3.02 7.10
C ALA A 129 8.15 3.99 7.71
N GLU A 130 8.49 5.28 7.79
CA GLU A 130 7.60 6.33 8.31
C GLU A 130 6.31 6.42 7.49
N PHE A 131 6.40 6.36 6.17
CA PHE A 131 5.23 6.38 5.29
C PHE A 131 4.26 5.21 5.59
N PHE A 132 4.75 3.98 5.73
CA PHE A 132 3.91 2.83 6.05
C PHE A 132 3.28 2.94 7.44
N GLN A 133 4.05 3.34 8.45
CA GLN A 133 3.55 3.56 9.82
C GLN A 133 2.47 4.64 9.89
N GLU A 134 2.66 5.76 9.19
CA GLU A 134 1.66 6.84 9.14
C GLU A 134 0.36 6.38 8.48
N ASN A 135 0.44 5.63 7.37
CA ASN A 135 -0.75 5.10 6.69
C ASN A 135 -1.49 4.07 7.53
N GLU A 136 -0.78 3.17 8.19
CA GLU A 136 -1.34 2.18 9.11
C GLU A 136 -2.10 2.85 10.26
N MET A 137 -1.51 3.86 10.90
CA MET A 137 -2.17 4.62 11.95
C MET A 137 -3.34 5.45 11.43
N ALA A 138 -3.25 6.02 10.23
CA ALA A 138 -4.35 6.72 9.60
C ALA A 138 -5.53 5.78 9.31
N MET A 139 -5.26 4.57 8.83
CA MET A 139 -6.26 3.54 8.59
C MET A 139 -6.94 3.09 9.90
N THR A 140 -6.14 2.84 10.94
CA THR A 140 -6.64 2.51 12.29
C THR A 140 -7.60 3.58 12.80
N LYS A 141 -7.22 4.86 12.71
CA LYS A 141 -8.06 5.99 13.13
C LYS A 141 -9.36 6.07 12.33
N ASN A 142 -9.26 5.93 11.01
CA ASN A 142 -10.43 6.05 10.13
C ASN A 142 -11.44 4.93 10.37
N ILE A 143 -10.99 3.67 10.43
CA ILE A 143 -11.86 2.51 10.69
C ILE A 143 -12.48 2.61 12.09
N SER A 144 -11.69 2.98 13.11
CA SER A 144 -12.22 3.17 14.47
C SER A 144 -13.31 4.24 14.51
N LYS A 145 -13.12 5.36 13.81
CA LYS A 145 -14.14 6.39 13.69
C LYS A 145 -15.42 5.86 13.03
N ILE A 146 -15.29 5.14 11.91
CA ILE A 146 -16.44 4.55 11.23
C ILE A 146 -17.21 3.62 12.17
N LEU A 147 -16.53 2.76 12.92
CA LEU A 147 -17.17 1.84 13.86
C LEU A 147 -17.87 2.60 15.00
N LEU A 148 -17.24 3.64 15.58
CA LEU A 148 -17.86 4.50 16.60
C LEU A 148 -19.13 5.20 16.08
N ASP A 149 -19.07 5.76 14.87
CA ASP A 149 -20.21 6.43 14.23
C ASP A 149 -21.37 5.45 13.94
N ASN A 150 -21.09 4.14 13.88
CA ASN A 150 -22.08 3.06 13.75
C ASN A 150 -22.47 2.39 15.08
N GLY A 151 -22.05 2.93 16.22
CA GLY A 151 -22.50 2.52 17.54
C GLY A 151 -21.76 1.32 18.16
N PHE A 152 -20.56 1.01 17.68
CA PHE A 152 -19.69 0.00 18.31
C PHE A 152 -19.10 0.54 19.64
N ASP A 153 -18.76 -0.39 20.56
CA ASP A 153 -18.18 -0.03 21.85
C ASP A 153 -16.82 0.66 21.68
N SER A 154 -16.62 1.76 22.39
CA SER A 154 -15.39 2.55 22.36
C SER A 154 -14.24 1.93 23.18
N LYS A 155 -14.52 0.94 24.04
CA LYS A 155 -13.50 0.37 24.92
C LYS A 155 -12.40 -0.35 24.15
N ASN A 156 -11.20 0.21 24.21
CA ASN A 156 -9.99 -0.29 23.52
C ASN A 156 -10.19 -0.46 22.01
N LEU A 157 -11.07 0.34 21.39
CA LEU A 157 -11.44 0.15 19.99
C LEU A 157 -10.24 0.38 19.04
N TYR A 158 -9.37 1.32 19.37
CA TYR A 158 -8.17 1.60 18.59
C TYR A 158 -7.24 0.39 18.53
N GLU A 159 -6.95 -0.20 19.67
CA GLU A 159 -6.08 -1.38 19.79
C GLU A 159 -6.72 -2.58 19.09
N LYS A 160 -8.03 -2.78 19.24
CA LYS A 160 -8.78 -3.84 18.57
C LYS A 160 -8.72 -3.71 17.06
N VAL A 161 -9.00 -2.53 16.52
CA VAL A 161 -8.93 -2.24 15.08
C VAL A 161 -7.51 -2.41 14.56
N HIS A 162 -6.51 -1.94 15.29
CA HIS A 162 -5.12 -2.08 14.91
C HIS A 162 -4.70 -3.56 14.80
N ILE A 163 -5.07 -4.39 15.79
CA ILE A 163 -4.85 -5.83 15.76
C ILE A 163 -5.60 -6.48 14.58
N ALA A 164 -6.85 -6.08 14.32
CA ALA A 164 -7.63 -6.61 13.21
C ALA A 164 -6.98 -6.30 11.84
N ILE A 165 -6.45 -5.09 11.67
CA ILE A 165 -5.72 -4.70 10.44
C ILE A 165 -4.53 -5.64 10.23
N HIS A 166 -3.70 -5.87 11.25
CA HIS A 166 -2.53 -6.75 11.13
C HIS A 166 -2.91 -8.21 10.86
N LEU A 167 -3.95 -8.73 11.52
CA LEU A 167 -4.42 -10.10 11.26
C LEU A 167 -4.88 -10.28 9.80
N ILE A 168 -5.56 -9.30 9.24
CA ILE A 168 -6.00 -9.33 7.84
C ILE A 168 -4.81 -9.18 6.90
N ASP A 169 -3.92 -8.24 7.17
CA ASP A 169 -2.75 -7.95 6.34
C ASP A 169 -1.82 -9.16 6.23
N ASP A 170 -1.43 -9.75 7.35
CA ASP A 170 -0.60 -10.97 7.40
C ASP A 170 -1.25 -12.13 6.65
N LEU A 171 -2.55 -12.39 6.88
CA LEU A 171 -3.28 -13.44 6.19
C LEU A 171 -3.31 -13.20 4.68
N CYS A 172 -3.58 -11.98 4.24
CA CYS A 172 -3.65 -11.65 2.82
C CYS A 172 -2.29 -11.75 2.14
N HIS A 173 -1.22 -11.31 2.79
CA HIS A 173 0.14 -11.45 2.29
C HIS A 173 0.54 -12.92 2.16
N GLU A 174 0.18 -13.76 3.14
CA GLU A 174 0.42 -15.20 3.05
C GLU A 174 -0.36 -15.84 1.89
N ILE A 175 -1.63 -15.50 1.71
CA ILE A 175 -2.45 -15.99 0.59
C ILE A 175 -1.84 -15.62 -0.77
N VAL A 176 -1.32 -14.41 -0.91
CA VAL A 176 -0.83 -13.92 -2.21
C VAL A 176 0.59 -14.37 -2.50
N TYR A 177 1.49 -14.32 -1.50
CA TYR A 177 2.93 -14.44 -1.73
C TYR A 177 3.59 -15.67 -1.12
N HIS A 178 3.01 -16.24 -0.06
CA HIS A 178 3.66 -17.28 0.76
C HIS A 178 2.81 -18.52 0.98
N LYS A 179 1.88 -18.79 0.08
CA LYS A 179 0.88 -19.86 0.21
C LYS A 179 1.49 -21.25 0.45
N HIS A 180 1.14 -21.87 1.57
CA HIS A 180 1.55 -23.22 1.94
C HIS A 180 0.56 -24.26 1.43
N LYS A 181 1.06 -25.42 0.97
CA LYS A 181 0.23 -26.49 0.38
C LYS A 181 -0.61 -27.26 1.42
N ASP A 182 -0.15 -27.24 2.67
CA ASP A 182 -0.73 -28.04 3.75
C ASP A 182 -1.73 -27.24 4.61
N LEU A 183 -2.03 -25.99 4.24
CA LEU A 183 -2.97 -25.13 4.93
C LEU A 183 -4.23 -24.88 4.10
N ASP A 184 -5.38 -24.89 4.80
CA ASP A 184 -6.67 -24.52 4.22
C ASP A 184 -6.97 -23.04 4.47
N TYR A 185 -6.87 -22.23 3.43
CA TYR A 185 -7.03 -20.79 3.52
C TYR A 185 -8.47 -20.34 3.73
N ASP A 186 -9.46 -21.13 3.34
CA ASP A 186 -10.86 -20.84 3.65
C ASP A 186 -11.11 -21.00 5.16
N ILE A 187 -10.50 -22.01 5.78
CA ILE A 187 -10.52 -22.17 7.24
C ILE A 187 -9.78 -21.01 7.92
N MET A 188 -8.60 -20.62 7.45
CA MET A 188 -7.83 -19.51 8.02
C MET A 188 -8.59 -18.18 7.95
N ILE A 189 -9.22 -17.88 6.81
CA ILE A 189 -10.09 -16.70 6.65
C ILE A 189 -11.22 -16.71 7.68
N ASN A 190 -11.90 -17.85 7.84
CA ASN A 190 -12.99 -17.98 8.80
C ASN A 190 -12.50 -17.74 10.24
N LEU A 191 -11.37 -18.33 10.63
CA LEU A 191 -10.78 -18.16 11.96
C LEU A 191 -10.38 -16.71 12.24
N VAL A 192 -9.76 -16.02 11.28
CA VAL A 192 -9.39 -14.61 11.44
C VAL A 192 -10.64 -13.74 11.61
N ILE A 193 -11.66 -13.94 10.78
CA ILE A 193 -12.92 -13.20 10.88
C ILE A 193 -13.62 -13.47 12.21
N GLU A 194 -13.75 -14.73 12.62
CA GLU A 194 -14.34 -15.10 13.90
C GLU A 194 -13.63 -14.44 15.09
N ASN A 195 -12.30 -14.43 15.10
CA ASN A 195 -11.54 -13.75 16.13
C ASN A 195 -11.82 -12.24 16.14
N ILE A 196 -11.85 -11.58 14.99
CA ILE A 196 -12.14 -10.15 14.89
C ILE A 196 -13.56 -9.85 15.42
N LEU A 197 -14.56 -10.65 15.02
CA LEU A 197 -15.94 -10.48 15.47
C LEU A 197 -16.10 -10.67 16.98
N ASN A 198 -15.28 -11.52 17.60
CA ASN A 198 -15.33 -11.79 19.04
C ASN A 198 -14.76 -10.66 19.89
N PHE A 199 -13.84 -9.85 19.38
CA PHE A 199 -13.26 -8.77 20.17
C PHE A 199 -13.72 -7.35 19.76
N ILE A 200 -14.30 -7.14 18.58
CA ILE A 200 -14.93 -5.88 18.16
C ILE A 200 -16.40 -5.84 18.61
#